data_ae1af144f1672f544f10541a4af3cfd0
#
_entry.id   ae1af144f1672f544f10541a4af3cfd0
#
_cell.length_a   1.000
_cell.length_b   1.000
_cell.length_c   1.000
_cell.angle_alpha   90.00
_cell.angle_beta   90.00
_cell.angle_gamma   90.00
#
_symmetry.space_group_name_H-M   'P 1'
#
loop_
_entity.id
_entity.type
_entity.pdbx_description
1 polymer ?
#
loop_
_entity_poly.entity_id
_entity_poly.type
_entity_poly.pdbx_seq_one_letter_code
_entity_poly.pdbx_strand_id
1 'polypeptide(L)'
;MWDYLKLVIFGLIAILAAIATTYARDLAYLVHAILVVAIAAAGFIITLRKMGHEKAPKSGYLDAPIRIGVALTAFWGVVGFLVGTYIAFMLAFPQLNFAWAEGILNFGRLRPLHTSAVIFAFGGTALITSSFYVVQRTTGARLWSDGLAWFVFWGYQIVILLAATGYILGSTQGKEYAEPEWYTDLWLTIVWVGYLLLFMGTLMKRKEPHIYVANWFYLSFIITIAMLHVVNNLSIPVSIFGSKSVQVFAGVQDAMTQWWYGHNAVGFFLTAGFLGMMYYFIPKQAERPVFSYKLSIIHFWALIFLYIWAGPHHLHYTALPDWASTLGMVFSVVLWMPSWGGMINGLMTLSGAWDKLRTDPIIRMMVISVGFYGMSTFEGPMMSIKAVNSLSHYTDWTIGHVHSGALGWNGMITFGMLYFLFPKLWNKAGLYSLKLVSWHFWLATIGIVLYAASMWVTGIMEGLMWREVDAQGFLVNSFADTVAAKFPMYLVRGFGGILYLSGALIMAYNLWMTVRKAPLAEATTPAAAPAE
;
A
#
# COMPACT_ATOMS: atom_id res chain seq x y z
N MET A 1 -19.88 19.24 -25.25
CA MET A 1 -18.85 18.48 -25.98
C MET A 1 -18.25 17.34 -25.11
N TRP A 2 -17.66 17.62 -23.94
CA TRP A 2 -17.03 16.58 -23.10
C TRP A 2 -17.98 15.46 -22.62
N ASP A 3 -19.23 15.75 -22.33
CA ASP A 3 -20.17 14.72 -21.87
C ASP A 3 -20.62 13.80 -23.01
N TYR A 4 -20.75 14.33 -24.25
CA TYR A 4 -20.96 13.49 -25.45
C TYR A 4 -19.78 12.56 -25.71
N LEU A 5 -18.52 13.06 -25.57
CA LEU A 5 -17.35 12.22 -25.73
C LEU A 5 -17.31 11.09 -24.71
N LYS A 6 -17.66 11.34 -23.45
CA LYS A 6 -17.77 10.30 -22.42
C LYS A 6 -18.84 9.26 -22.76
N LEU A 7 -20.01 9.70 -23.25
CA LEU A 7 -21.07 8.76 -23.67
C LEU A 7 -20.58 7.85 -24.80
N VAL A 8 -19.90 8.41 -25.80
CA VAL A 8 -19.32 7.62 -26.91
C VAL A 8 -18.28 6.64 -26.37
N ILE A 9 -17.37 7.08 -25.51
CA ILE A 9 -16.33 6.21 -24.92
C ILE A 9 -16.97 5.09 -24.11
N PHE A 10 -17.88 5.39 -23.18
CA PHE A 10 -18.54 4.36 -22.37
C PHE A 10 -19.39 3.42 -23.22
N GLY A 11 -20.07 3.93 -24.25
CA GLY A 11 -20.83 3.11 -25.18
C GLY A 11 -19.94 2.15 -25.97
N LEU A 12 -18.83 2.64 -26.50
CA LEU A 12 -17.86 1.80 -27.22
C LEU A 12 -17.24 0.74 -26.31
N ILE A 13 -16.83 1.10 -25.09
CA ILE A 13 -16.29 0.15 -24.12
C ILE A 13 -17.33 -0.92 -23.79
N ALA A 14 -18.59 -0.55 -23.55
CA ALA A 14 -19.65 -1.50 -23.25
C ALA A 14 -19.90 -2.48 -24.41
N ILE A 15 -19.95 -1.98 -25.65
CA ILE A 15 -20.14 -2.81 -26.84
C ILE A 15 -18.95 -3.76 -27.06
N LEU A 16 -17.72 -3.24 -27.00
CA LEU A 16 -16.52 -4.07 -27.19
C LEU A 16 -16.37 -5.13 -26.09
N ALA A 17 -16.66 -4.77 -24.82
CA ALA A 17 -16.66 -5.72 -23.74
C ALA A 17 -17.79 -6.76 -23.86
N ALA A 18 -18.99 -6.38 -24.33
CA ALA A 18 -20.07 -7.31 -24.60
C ALA A 18 -19.70 -8.29 -25.74
N ILE A 19 -19.05 -7.81 -26.79
CA ILE A 19 -18.49 -8.69 -27.82
C ILE A 19 -17.45 -9.63 -27.22
N ALA A 20 -16.55 -9.12 -26.37
CA ALA A 20 -15.53 -9.92 -25.73
C ALA A 20 -16.12 -11.05 -24.85
N THR A 21 -17.29 -10.87 -24.23
CA THR A 21 -17.94 -11.94 -23.46
C THR A 21 -18.34 -13.13 -24.34
N THR A 22 -18.72 -12.90 -25.60
CA THR A 22 -19.14 -13.98 -26.51
C THR A 22 -17.95 -14.80 -27.03
N TYR A 23 -16.75 -14.26 -26.99
CA TYR A 23 -15.53 -14.92 -27.43
C TYR A 23 -14.62 -15.36 -26.26
N ALA A 24 -15.06 -15.16 -25.00
CA ALA A 24 -14.28 -15.48 -23.82
C ALA A 24 -13.83 -16.94 -23.79
N ARG A 25 -12.54 -17.17 -23.58
CA ARG A 25 -11.91 -18.51 -23.59
C ARG A 25 -11.79 -19.14 -22.20
N ASP A 26 -11.98 -18.35 -21.15
CA ASP A 26 -11.95 -18.81 -19.76
C ASP A 26 -12.92 -18.01 -18.90
N LEU A 27 -13.28 -18.60 -17.74
CA LEU A 27 -14.26 -18.04 -16.81
C LEU A 27 -13.83 -16.68 -16.24
N ALA A 28 -12.56 -16.52 -15.93
CA ALA A 28 -12.07 -15.27 -15.33
C ALA A 28 -12.17 -14.11 -16.32
N TYR A 29 -11.75 -14.33 -17.57
CA TYR A 29 -11.90 -13.33 -18.63
C TYR A 29 -13.38 -12.99 -18.87
N LEU A 30 -14.28 -14.01 -18.91
CA LEU A 30 -15.72 -13.80 -19.04
C LEU A 30 -16.27 -12.91 -17.93
N VAL A 31 -15.96 -13.24 -16.67
CA VAL A 31 -16.41 -12.46 -15.50
C VAL A 31 -15.86 -11.03 -15.55
N HIS A 32 -14.59 -10.85 -15.88
CA HIS A 32 -14.00 -9.52 -16.01
C HIS A 32 -14.64 -8.72 -17.15
N ALA A 33 -14.91 -9.33 -18.31
CA ALA A 33 -15.59 -8.67 -19.41
C ALA A 33 -17.01 -8.23 -19.02
N ILE A 34 -17.78 -9.07 -18.30
CA ILE A 34 -19.09 -8.72 -17.75
C ILE A 34 -19.00 -7.54 -16.78
N LEU A 35 -18.00 -7.53 -15.88
CA LEU A 35 -17.77 -6.42 -14.98
C LEU A 35 -17.47 -5.12 -15.73
N VAL A 36 -16.68 -5.18 -16.79
CA VAL A 36 -16.38 -4.01 -17.63
C VAL A 36 -17.65 -3.51 -18.34
N VAL A 37 -18.52 -4.40 -18.86
CA VAL A 37 -19.82 -4.02 -19.42
C VAL A 37 -20.66 -3.28 -18.38
N ALA A 38 -20.78 -3.84 -17.17
CA ALA A 38 -21.58 -3.24 -16.10
C ALA A 38 -21.05 -1.87 -15.67
N ILE A 39 -19.73 -1.72 -15.52
CA ILE A 39 -19.07 -0.45 -15.16
C ILE A 39 -19.26 0.59 -16.26
N ALA A 40 -19.06 0.21 -17.53
CA ALA A 40 -19.21 1.11 -18.66
C ALA A 40 -20.68 1.54 -18.84
N ALA A 41 -21.64 0.63 -18.69
CA ALA A 41 -23.06 0.95 -18.71
C ALA A 41 -23.46 1.90 -17.57
N ALA A 42 -22.97 1.66 -16.36
CA ALA A 42 -23.17 2.57 -15.23
C ALA A 42 -22.59 3.96 -15.51
N GLY A 43 -21.35 4.04 -16.03
CA GLY A 43 -20.70 5.28 -16.45
C GLY A 43 -21.50 6.03 -17.52
N PHE A 44 -22.03 5.32 -18.49
CA PHE A 44 -22.91 5.86 -19.54
C PHE A 44 -24.18 6.47 -18.93
N ILE A 45 -24.91 5.71 -18.10
CA ILE A 45 -26.16 6.15 -17.48
C ILE A 45 -25.92 7.36 -16.56
N ILE A 46 -24.85 7.33 -15.74
CA ILE A 46 -24.50 8.44 -14.84
C ILE A 46 -24.16 9.70 -15.66
N THR A 47 -23.43 9.55 -16.77
CA THR A 47 -23.09 10.68 -17.64
C THR A 47 -24.34 11.23 -18.32
N LEU A 48 -25.23 10.37 -18.82
CA LEU A 48 -26.49 10.77 -19.42
C LEU A 48 -27.40 11.55 -18.44
N ARG A 49 -27.52 11.06 -17.19
CA ARG A 49 -28.31 11.73 -16.14
C ARG A 49 -27.76 13.10 -15.74
N LYS A 50 -26.44 13.29 -15.83
CA LYS A 50 -25.77 14.56 -15.48
C LYS A 50 -25.63 15.52 -16.65
N MET A 51 -25.97 15.08 -17.86
CA MET A 51 -25.87 15.92 -19.05
C MET A 51 -26.89 17.06 -19.00
N GLY A 52 -26.45 18.28 -19.30
CA GLY A 52 -27.30 19.47 -19.24
C GLY A 52 -27.42 20.14 -17.87
N HIS A 53 -26.91 19.54 -16.78
CA HIS A 53 -26.87 20.21 -15.50
C HIS A 53 -25.71 21.19 -15.44
N GLU A 54 -25.98 22.39 -14.90
CA GLU A 54 -24.94 23.40 -14.67
C GLU A 54 -23.88 22.85 -13.71
N LYS A 55 -22.62 22.98 -14.11
CA LYS A 55 -21.49 22.60 -13.25
C LYS A 55 -21.25 23.72 -12.26
N ALA A 56 -21.29 23.39 -10.97
CA ALA A 56 -20.96 24.35 -9.92
C ALA A 56 -19.59 25.02 -10.19
N PRO A 57 -19.44 26.32 -9.86
CA PRO A 57 -18.17 27.01 -10.02
C PRO A 57 -17.03 26.26 -9.32
N LYS A 58 -15.89 26.14 -10.00
CA LYS A 58 -14.68 25.50 -9.46
C LYS A 58 -14.00 26.46 -8.49
N SER A 59 -14.36 26.41 -7.22
CA SER A 59 -13.70 27.19 -6.17
C SER A 59 -12.94 26.29 -5.20
N GLY A 60 -11.83 26.79 -4.64
CA GLY A 60 -11.04 26.10 -3.63
C GLY A 60 -10.38 24.80 -4.12
N TYR A 61 -10.00 23.95 -3.17
CA TYR A 61 -9.38 22.66 -3.41
C TYR A 61 -10.39 21.59 -3.83
N LEU A 62 -9.94 20.61 -4.60
CA LEU A 62 -10.75 19.45 -5.00
C LEU A 62 -10.71 18.38 -3.90
N ASP A 63 -11.59 18.48 -2.91
CA ASP A 63 -11.63 17.54 -1.77
C ASP A 63 -12.60 16.36 -1.95
N ALA A 64 -13.48 16.43 -2.96
CA ALA A 64 -14.48 15.38 -3.17
C ALA A 64 -13.90 13.97 -3.37
N PRO A 65 -12.92 13.73 -4.28
CA PRO A 65 -12.28 12.43 -4.40
C PRO A 65 -11.50 12.03 -3.14
N ILE A 66 -10.95 13.01 -2.40
CA ILE A 66 -10.23 12.76 -1.15
C ILE A 66 -11.18 12.26 -0.06
N ARG A 67 -12.39 12.83 0.07
CA ARG A 67 -13.40 12.33 1.02
C ARG A 67 -13.76 10.88 0.79
N ILE A 68 -14.01 10.50 -0.47
CA ILE A 68 -14.30 9.11 -0.80
C ILE A 68 -13.06 8.25 -0.58
N GLY A 69 -11.89 8.76 -0.93
CA GLY A 69 -10.61 8.05 -0.78
C GLY A 69 -10.29 7.67 0.67
N VAL A 70 -10.47 8.59 1.62
CA VAL A 70 -10.24 8.26 3.05
C VAL A 70 -11.25 7.23 3.57
N ALA A 71 -12.51 7.27 3.11
CA ALA A 71 -13.52 6.29 3.47
C ALA A 71 -13.20 4.90 2.89
N LEU A 72 -12.82 4.83 1.60
CA LEU A 72 -12.42 3.58 0.96
C LEU A 72 -11.10 3.04 1.52
N THR A 73 -10.16 3.91 1.91
CA THR A 73 -8.95 3.46 2.63
C THR A 73 -9.32 2.73 3.92
N ALA A 74 -10.20 3.30 4.73
CA ALA A 74 -10.66 2.64 5.96
C ALA A 74 -11.38 1.31 5.67
N PHE A 75 -12.23 1.28 4.65
CA PHE A 75 -12.93 0.06 4.21
C PHE A 75 -11.98 -1.04 3.76
N TRP A 76 -11.05 -0.73 2.85
CA TRP A 76 -10.07 -1.70 2.36
C TRP A 76 -9.11 -2.19 3.45
N GLY A 77 -8.78 -1.32 4.41
CA GLY A 77 -8.02 -1.72 5.59
C GLY A 77 -8.74 -2.81 6.37
N VAL A 78 -10.01 -2.61 6.73
CA VAL A 78 -10.80 -3.62 7.45
C VAL A 78 -10.90 -4.92 6.65
N VAL A 79 -11.19 -4.86 5.34
CA VAL A 79 -11.28 -6.05 4.48
C VAL A 79 -9.94 -6.79 4.41
N GLY A 80 -8.85 -6.08 4.15
CA GLY A 80 -7.52 -6.68 4.04
C GLY A 80 -7.04 -7.33 5.35
N PHE A 81 -7.27 -6.68 6.49
CA PHE A 81 -6.91 -7.22 7.81
C PHE A 81 -7.80 -8.40 8.20
N LEU A 82 -9.08 -8.40 7.82
CA LEU A 82 -9.97 -9.54 8.03
C LEU A 82 -9.48 -10.77 7.27
N VAL A 83 -9.18 -10.64 5.98
CA VAL A 83 -8.64 -11.74 5.18
C VAL A 83 -7.30 -12.21 5.75
N GLY A 84 -6.41 -11.29 6.15
CA GLY A 84 -5.13 -11.62 6.78
C GLY A 84 -5.26 -12.39 8.08
N THR A 85 -6.19 -11.99 8.94
CA THR A 85 -6.49 -12.71 10.19
C THR A 85 -7.03 -14.10 9.89
N TYR A 86 -7.93 -14.22 8.90
CA TYR A 86 -8.49 -15.50 8.51
C TYR A 86 -7.42 -16.46 8.00
N ILE A 87 -6.55 -16.04 7.09
CA ILE A 87 -5.47 -16.90 6.57
C ILE A 87 -4.43 -17.25 7.64
N ALA A 88 -4.21 -16.39 8.65
CA ALA A 88 -3.36 -16.73 9.78
C ALA A 88 -3.92 -17.93 10.57
N PHE A 89 -5.24 -17.98 10.76
CA PHE A 89 -5.90 -19.14 11.40
C PHE A 89 -5.95 -20.37 10.50
N MET A 90 -5.99 -20.23 9.17
CA MET A 90 -5.90 -21.36 8.25
C MET A 90 -4.57 -22.12 8.36
N LEU A 91 -3.49 -21.44 8.75
CA LEU A 91 -2.19 -22.07 8.98
C LEU A 91 -2.15 -22.85 10.30
N ALA A 92 -2.88 -22.40 11.32
CA ALA A 92 -3.02 -23.11 12.58
C ALA A 92 -4.07 -24.23 12.50
N PHE A 93 -5.14 -24.01 11.73
CA PHE A 93 -6.28 -24.91 11.60
C PHE A 93 -6.57 -25.20 10.12
N PRO A 94 -5.92 -26.22 9.53
CA PRO A 94 -6.09 -26.56 8.11
C PRO A 94 -7.55 -26.85 7.70
N GLN A 95 -8.41 -27.20 8.63
CA GLN A 95 -9.85 -27.43 8.43
C GLN A 95 -10.59 -26.19 7.92
N LEU A 96 -10.02 -25.00 8.12
CA LEU A 96 -10.54 -23.74 7.59
C LEU A 96 -10.29 -23.57 6.07
N ASN A 97 -9.54 -24.47 5.44
CA ASN A 97 -9.46 -24.57 3.98
C ASN A 97 -10.67 -25.33 3.44
N PHE A 98 -11.76 -24.60 3.18
CA PHE A 98 -13.02 -25.20 2.71
C PHE A 98 -12.92 -25.72 1.28
N ALA A 99 -12.97 -27.04 1.10
CA ALA A 99 -12.90 -27.68 -0.21
C ALA A 99 -14.22 -27.53 -1.02
N TRP A 100 -15.38 -27.37 -0.34
CA TRP A 100 -16.70 -27.31 -0.97
C TRP A 100 -16.93 -26.10 -1.88
N ALA A 101 -16.15 -25.03 -1.72
CA ALA A 101 -16.23 -23.82 -2.52
C ALA A 101 -15.34 -23.89 -3.78
N GLU A 102 -15.09 -25.05 -4.37
CA GLU A 102 -14.21 -25.25 -5.54
C GLU A 102 -12.82 -24.61 -5.38
N GLY A 103 -12.34 -24.52 -4.15
CA GLY A 103 -11.08 -23.88 -3.81
C GLY A 103 -11.10 -22.35 -3.80
N ILE A 104 -12.23 -21.68 -3.98
CA ILE A 104 -12.36 -20.21 -3.96
C ILE A 104 -11.84 -19.62 -2.65
N LEU A 105 -12.08 -20.28 -1.52
CA LEU A 105 -11.66 -19.86 -0.19
C LEU A 105 -10.42 -20.59 0.31
N ASN A 106 -9.63 -21.24 -0.54
CA ASN A 106 -8.40 -21.89 -0.09
C ASN A 106 -7.29 -20.86 0.16
N PHE A 107 -6.28 -21.26 0.94
CA PHE A 107 -5.14 -20.41 1.31
C PHE A 107 -4.40 -19.85 0.08
N GLY A 108 -4.21 -20.68 -0.96
CA GLY A 108 -3.48 -20.28 -2.16
C GLY A 108 -4.14 -19.15 -2.97
N ARG A 109 -5.46 -18.99 -2.87
CA ARG A 109 -6.21 -17.87 -3.48
C ARG A 109 -6.35 -16.68 -2.53
N LEU A 110 -6.57 -16.94 -1.24
CA LEU A 110 -6.76 -15.87 -0.26
C LEU A 110 -5.44 -15.17 0.11
N ARG A 111 -4.29 -15.85 0.04
CA ARG A 111 -2.99 -15.24 0.37
C ARG A 111 -2.65 -14.10 -0.59
N PRO A 112 -2.64 -14.24 -1.92
CA PRO A 112 -2.42 -13.12 -2.84
C PRO A 112 -3.54 -12.07 -2.77
N LEU A 113 -4.78 -12.46 -2.54
CA LEU A 113 -5.88 -11.53 -2.29
C LEU A 113 -5.60 -10.65 -1.06
N HIS A 114 -5.17 -11.25 0.06
CA HIS A 114 -4.77 -10.50 1.26
C HIS A 114 -3.64 -9.52 0.97
N THR A 115 -2.57 -10.00 0.35
CA THR A 115 -1.38 -9.20 0.05
C THR A 115 -1.74 -7.98 -0.81
N SER A 116 -2.50 -8.19 -1.88
CA SER A 116 -2.95 -7.10 -2.75
C SER A 116 -3.97 -6.18 -2.08
N ALA A 117 -4.85 -6.71 -1.22
CA ALA A 117 -5.81 -5.90 -0.48
C ALA A 117 -5.11 -4.93 0.49
N VAL A 118 -4.08 -5.37 1.21
CA VAL A 118 -3.39 -4.49 2.17
C VAL A 118 -2.39 -3.56 1.49
N ILE A 119 -1.66 -4.02 0.46
CA ILE A 119 -0.68 -3.18 -0.24
C ILE A 119 -1.39 -2.20 -1.18
N PHE A 120 -2.19 -2.71 -2.12
CA PHE A 120 -2.72 -1.90 -3.20
C PHE A 120 -4.11 -1.32 -2.88
N ALA A 121 -5.04 -2.10 -2.32
CA ALA A 121 -6.34 -1.53 -2.02
C ALA A 121 -6.28 -0.58 -0.83
N PHE A 122 -5.75 -0.98 0.32
CA PHE A 122 -5.59 -0.12 1.49
C PHE A 122 -4.47 0.92 1.29
N GLY A 123 -3.23 0.47 1.10
CA GLY A 123 -2.05 1.35 0.99
C GLY A 123 -2.09 2.23 -0.25
N GLY A 124 -2.44 1.68 -1.43
CA GLY A 124 -2.50 2.45 -2.67
C GLY A 124 -3.60 3.50 -2.68
N THR A 125 -4.80 3.18 -2.16
CA THR A 125 -5.86 4.17 -1.99
C THR A 125 -5.45 5.27 -1.01
N ALA A 126 -4.75 4.92 0.08
CA ALA A 126 -4.18 5.89 1.03
C ALA A 126 -3.18 6.83 0.35
N LEU A 127 -2.26 6.29 -0.46
CA LEU A 127 -1.23 7.07 -1.17
C LEU A 127 -1.82 8.02 -2.21
N ILE A 128 -2.75 7.56 -3.04
CA ILE A 128 -3.44 8.43 -4.01
C ILE A 128 -4.18 9.54 -3.27
N THR A 129 -4.93 9.19 -2.23
CA THR A 129 -5.73 10.12 -1.45
C THR A 129 -4.88 11.17 -0.74
N SER A 130 -3.82 10.73 -0.06
CA SER A 130 -2.90 11.62 0.66
C SER A 130 -2.11 12.51 -0.30
N SER A 131 -1.64 11.98 -1.43
CA SER A 131 -0.91 12.78 -2.41
C SER A 131 -1.80 13.86 -3.04
N PHE A 132 -3.07 13.56 -3.34
CA PHE A 132 -4.03 14.55 -3.81
C PHE A 132 -4.27 15.66 -2.78
N TYR A 133 -4.33 15.29 -1.51
CA TYR A 133 -4.46 16.25 -0.42
C TYR A 133 -3.20 17.10 -0.28
N VAL A 134 -2.04 16.46 -0.14
CA VAL A 134 -0.77 17.10 0.17
C VAL A 134 -0.31 18.03 -0.95
N VAL A 135 -0.37 17.57 -2.21
CA VAL A 135 0.08 18.39 -3.35
C VAL A 135 -0.72 19.68 -3.47
N GLN A 136 -2.04 19.65 -3.26
CA GLN A 136 -2.85 20.87 -3.31
C GLN A 136 -2.48 21.87 -2.20
N ARG A 137 -2.26 21.37 -0.96
CA ARG A 137 -1.99 22.22 0.22
C ARG A 137 -0.58 22.78 0.23
N THR A 138 0.38 22.04 -0.30
CA THR A 138 1.79 22.45 -0.34
C THR A 138 2.13 23.30 -1.58
N THR A 139 1.29 23.26 -2.60
CA THR A 139 1.45 24.10 -3.79
C THR A 139 0.54 25.32 -3.81
N GLY A 140 -0.45 25.38 -2.91
CA GLY A 140 -1.51 26.41 -2.93
C GLY A 140 -2.39 26.34 -4.19
N ALA A 141 -2.37 25.21 -4.93
CA ALA A 141 -3.08 25.05 -6.20
C ALA A 141 -4.10 23.91 -6.12
N ARG A 142 -5.25 24.09 -6.79
CA ARG A 142 -6.22 23.00 -7.02
C ARG A 142 -5.59 21.95 -7.96
N LEU A 143 -5.97 20.68 -7.84
CA LEU A 143 -5.57 19.62 -8.78
C LEU A 143 -5.78 20.08 -10.24
N TRP A 144 -4.80 19.77 -11.09
CA TRP A 144 -4.73 20.26 -12.47
C TRP A 144 -6.02 20.01 -13.27
N SER A 145 -6.64 18.85 -13.09
CA SER A 145 -7.86 18.48 -13.80
C SER A 145 -8.79 17.66 -12.90
N ASP A 146 -10.02 18.16 -12.68
CA ASP A 146 -11.04 17.43 -11.92
C ASP A 146 -11.41 16.10 -12.56
N GLY A 147 -11.55 16.09 -13.91
CA GLY A 147 -11.88 14.88 -14.64
C GLY A 147 -10.80 13.83 -14.55
N LEU A 148 -9.54 14.24 -14.67
CA LEU A 148 -8.40 13.34 -14.57
C LEU A 148 -8.23 12.81 -13.13
N ALA A 149 -8.50 13.64 -12.12
CA ALA A 149 -8.47 13.21 -10.71
C ALA A 149 -9.51 12.09 -10.44
N TRP A 150 -10.73 12.25 -10.95
CA TRP A 150 -11.76 11.23 -10.84
C TRP A 150 -11.44 9.98 -11.66
N PHE A 151 -10.86 10.13 -12.85
CA PHE A 151 -10.40 9.01 -13.67
C PHE A 151 -9.34 8.19 -12.94
N VAL A 152 -8.31 8.82 -12.40
CA VAL A 152 -7.24 8.14 -11.64
C VAL A 152 -7.83 7.41 -10.44
N PHE A 153 -8.67 8.09 -9.68
CA PHE A 153 -9.27 7.52 -8.48
C PHE A 153 -10.13 6.28 -8.77
N TRP A 154 -11.13 6.40 -9.64
CA TRP A 154 -12.01 5.29 -9.96
C TRP A 154 -11.35 4.25 -10.85
N GLY A 155 -10.47 4.66 -11.76
CA GLY A 155 -9.68 3.73 -12.56
C GLY A 155 -8.83 2.81 -11.69
N TYR A 156 -8.25 3.33 -10.61
CA TYR A 156 -7.52 2.53 -9.64
C TYR A 156 -8.44 1.58 -8.85
N GLN A 157 -9.65 2.00 -8.46
CA GLN A 157 -10.61 1.12 -7.81
C GLN A 157 -11.08 -0.03 -8.73
N ILE A 158 -11.14 0.21 -10.04
CA ILE A 158 -11.41 -0.85 -11.04
C ILE A 158 -10.28 -1.88 -11.05
N VAL A 159 -9.01 -1.46 -10.99
CA VAL A 159 -7.86 -2.39 -10.86
C VAL A 159 -8.04 -3.29 -9.65
N ILE A 160 -8.40 -2.72 -8.48
CA ILE A 160 -8.61 -3.48 -7.25
C ILE A 160 -9.72 -4.53 -7.44
N LEU A 161 -10.82 -4.16 -8.08
CA LEU A 161 -11.93 -5.07 -8.34
C LEU A 161 -11.54 -6.23 -9.27
N LEU A 162 -10.86 -5.92 -10.38
CA LEU A 162 -10.41 -6.93 -11.35
C LEU A 162 -9.37 -7.86 -10.71
N ALA A 163 -8.40 -7.32 -9.96
CA ALA A 163 -7.41 -8.11 -9.24
C ALA A 163 -8.08 -9.06 -8.23
N ALA A 164 -8.96 -8.54 -7.37
CA ALA A 164 -9.64 -9.34 -6.34
C ALA A 164 -10.47 -10.48 -6.95
N THR A 165 -11.22 -10.21 -8.02
CA THR A 165 -12.00 -11.24 -8.72
C THR A 165 -11.10 -12.25 -9.43
N GLY A 166 -9.99 -11.83 -10.03
CA GLY A 166 -8.98 -12.71 -10.61
C GLY A 166 -8.39 -13.69 -9.60
N TYR A 167 -8.01 -13.22 -8.41
CA TYR A 167 -7.48 -14.10 -7.34
C TYR A 167 -8.49 -15.16 -6.91
N ILE A 168 -9.73 -14.76 -6.65
CA ILE A 168 -10.80 -15.68 -6.23
C ILE A 168 -11.08 -16.72 -7.32
N LEU A 169 -11.06 -16.33 -8.59
CA LEU A 169 -11.27 -17.22 -9.73
C LEU A 169 -10.02 -18.06 -10.07
N GLY A 170 -8.87 -17.80 -9.43
CA GLY A 170 -7.63 -18.51 -9.67
C GLY A 170 -6.95 -18.14 -10.99
N SER A 171 -7.25 -16.97 -11.53
CA SER A 171 -6.59 -16.42 -12.71
C SER A 171 -5.55 -15.38 -12.28
N THR A 172 -4.29 -15.82 -12.23
CA THR A 172 -3.16 -15.01 -11.77
C THR A 172 -1.91 -15.34 -12.55
N GLN A 173 -1.00 -14.37 -12.64
CA GLN A 173 0.38 -14.57 -13.08
C GLN A 173 1.26 -15.08 -11.92
N GLY A 174 2.44 -15.61 -12.23
CA GLY A 174 3.43 -16.06 -11.25
C GLY A 174 4.35 -14.95 -10.73
N LYS A 175 3.93 -13.72 -10.74
CA LYS A 175 4.71 -12.53 -10.31
C LYS A 175 4.20 -12.05 -8.95
N GLU A 176 5.01 -12.14 -7.91
CA GLU A 176 4.63 -11.68 -6.57
C GLU A 176 4.43 -10.16 -6.56
N TYR A 177 3.34 -9.68 -5.95
CA TYR A 177 2.84 -8.29 -5.97
C TYR A 177 2.43 -7.78 -7.36
N ALA A 178 2.35 -8.65 -8.36
CA ALA A 178 1.99 -8.33 -9.74
C ALA A 178 1.22 -9.49 -10.39
N GLU A 179 0.40 -10.17 -9.59
CA GLU A 179 -0.34 -11.36 -9.99
C GLU A 179 -1.51 -11.10 -10.96
N PRO A 180 -2.12 -9.89 -11.07
CA PRO A 180 -3.21 -9.65 -12.03
C PRO A 180 -2.79 -9.93 -13.47
N GLU A 181 -3.77 -10.33 -14.30
CA GLU A 181 -3.53 -10.71 -15.69
C GLU A 181 -3.31 -9.49 -16.60
N TRP A 182 -2.71 -9.69 -17.75
CA TRP A 182 -2.18 -8.71 -18.70
C TRP A 182 -3.11 -7.50 -19.00
N TYR A 183 -4.41 -7.71 -19.12
CA TYR A 183 -5.35 -6.62 -19.42
C TYR A 183 -5.58 -5.71 -18.21
N THR A 184 -5.48 -6.24 -17.00
CA THR A 184 -5.50 -5.46 -15.75
C THR A 184 -4.22 -4.63 -15.61
N ASP A 185 -3.08 -5.22 -15.99
CA ASP A 185 -1.79 -4.52 -16.00
C ASP A 185 -1.77 -3.36 -17.01
N LEU A 186 -2.33 -3.60 -18.20
CA LEU A 186 -2.47 -2.55 -19.20
C LEU A 186 -3.37 -1.40 -18.70
N TRP A 187 -4.50 -1.74 -18.08
CA TRP A 187 -5.39 -0.74 -17.49
C TRP A 187 -4.71 0.04 -16.36
N LEU A 188 -3.98 -0.64 -15.47
CA LEU A 188 -3.21 0.01 -14.41
C LEU A 188 -2.17 0.97 -14.99
N THR A 189 -1.47 0.59 -16.06
CA THR A 189 -0.51 1.46 -16.76
C THR A 189 -1.16 2.76 -17.22
N ILE A 190 -2.35 2.68 -17.85
CA ILE A 190 -3.09 3.86 -18.32
C ILE A 190 -3.48 4.77 -17.14
N VAL A 191 -4.00 4.19 -16.06
CA VAL A 191 -4.36 4.93 -14.85
C VAL A 191 -3.14 5.61 -14.23
N TRP A 192 -2.00 4.91 -14.21
CA TRP A 192 -0.76 5.41 -13.61
C TRP A 192 -0.13 6.56 -14.41
N VAL A 193 -0.17 6.50 -15.74
CA VAL A 193 0.20 7.63 -16.62
C VAL A 193 -0.71 8.83 -16.33
N GLY A 194 -2.02 8.61 -16.22
CA GLY A 194 -2.96 9.66 -15.82
C GLY A 194 -2.62 10.27 -14.46
N TYR A 195 -2.19 9.45 -13.50
CA TYR A 195 -1.77 9.90 -12.18
C TYR A 195 -0.52 10.78 -12.25
N LEU A 196 0.50 10.36 -12.99
CA LEU A 196 1.71 11.16 -13.24
C LEU A 196 1.37 12.52 -13.85
N LEU A 197 0.56 12.54 -14.90
CA LEU A 197 0.14 13.78 -15.57
C LEU A 197 -0.63 14.70 -14.62
N LEU A 198 -1.54 14.16 -13.81
CA LEU A 198 -2.29 14.94 -12.83
C LEU A 198 -1.38 15.58 -11.78
N PHE A 199 -0.45 14.78 -11.23
CA PHE A 199 0.45 15.24 -10.19
C PHE A 199 1.43 16.30 -10.71
N MET A 200 2.08 16.04 -11.85
CA MET A 200 2.99 16.97 -12.50
C MET A 200 2.28 18.26 -12.91
N GLY A 201 1.11 18.16 -13.54
CA GLY A 201 0.31 19.34 -13.93
C GLY A 201 -0.08 20.20 -12.72
N THR A 202 -0.32 19.58 -11.55
CA THR A 202 -0.58 20.31 -10.30
C THR A 202 0.69 21.01 -9.78
N LEU A 203 1.83 20.32 -9.80
CA LEU A 203 3.12 20.93 -9.44
C LEU A 203 3.50 22.11 -10.35
N MET A 204 3.21 22.02 -11.66
CA MET A 204 3.45 23.12 -12.59
C MET A 204 2.58 24.34 -12.30
N LYS A 205 1.40 24.17 -11.71
CA LYS A 205 0.50 25.26 -11.29
C LYS A 205 0.76 25.78 -9.88
N ARG A 206 1.84 25.34 -9.22
CA ARG A 206 2.15 25.77 -7.87
C ARG A 206 2.28 27.30 -7.76
N LYS A 207 1.83 27.82 -6.63
CA LYS A 207 2.00 29.23 -6.25
C LYS A 207 3.21 29.44 -5.35
N GLU A 208 3.70 28.36 -4.75
CA GLU A 208 4.89 28.37 -3.91
C GLU A 208 6.16 28.25 -4.77
N PRO A 209 7.24 28.99 -4.45
CA PRO A 209 8.46 28.98 -5.25
C PRO A 209 9.18 27.63 -5.22
N HIS A 210 9.09 26.90 -4.10
CA HIS A 210 9.77 25.63 -3.89
C HIS A 210 8.80 24.46 -3.83
N ILE A 211 9.25 23.29 -4.31
CA ILE A 211 8.53 22.02 -4.13
C ILE A 211 8.89 21.46 -2.78
N TYR A 212 7.90 21.30 -1.89
CA TYR A 212 8.10 20.73 -0.56
C TYR A 212 8.52 19.25 -0.64
N VAL A 213 9.39 18.82 0.27
CA VAL A 213 10.00 17.47 0.25
C VAL A 213 9.00 16.33 0.18
N ALA A 214 7.83 16.45 0.80
CA ALA A 214 6.78 15.43 0.69
C ALA A 214 6.38 15.15 -0.77
N ASN A 215 6.32 16.19 -1.60
CA ASN A 215 6.00 16.04 -3.03
C ASN A 215 7.15 15.38 -3.83
N TRP A 216 8.41 15.52 -3.40
CA TRP A 216 9.52 14.78 -4.00
C TRP A 216 9.35 13.28 -3.79
N PHE A 217 9.01 12.87 -2.58
CA PHE A 217 8.74 11.47 -2.25
C PHE A 217 7.53 10.92 -3.02
N TYR A 218 6.43 11.66 -3.12
CA TYR A 218 5.28 11.24 -3.93
C TYR A 218 5.64 11.15 -5.42
N LEU A 219 6.39 12.11 -5.95
CA LEU A 219 6.78 12.10 -7.36
C LEU A 219 7.70 10.92 -7.68
N SER A 220 8.69 10.64 -6.82
CA SER A 220 9.58 9.48 -6.98
C SER A 220 8.80 8.16 -6.94
N PHE A 221 7.85 8.04 -6.03
CA PHE A 221 6.93 6.91 -5.97
C PHE A 221 6.14 6.74 -7.27
N ILE A 222 5.51 7.81 -7.77
CA ILE A 222 4.67 7.75 -8.97
C ILE A 222 5.50 7.35 -10.20
N ILE A 223 6.67 7.95 -10.41
CA ILE A 223 7.53 7.67 -11.55
C ILE A 223 8.08 6.25 -11.49
N THR A 224 8.66 5.87 -10.35
CA THR A 224 9.36 4.59 -10.24
C THR A 224 8.40 3.42 -10.34
N ILE A 225 7.24 3.49 -9.67
CA ILE A 225 6.26 2.40 -9.76
C ILE A 225 5.72 2.23 -11.18
N ALA A 226 5.54 3.30 -11.94
CA ALA A 226 5.16 3.19 -13.36
C ALA A 226 6.19 2.37 -14.15
N MET A 227 7.48 2.69 -14.00
CA MET A 227 8.55 1.97 -14.71
C MET A 227 8.68 0.51 -14.27
N LEU A 228 8.64 0.28 -12.96
CA LEU A 228 8.73 -1.06 -12.38
C LEU A 228 7.59 -1.95 -12.87
N HIS A 229 6.36 -1.44 -12.83
CA HIS A 229 5.17 -2.16 -13.25
C HIS A 229 5.24 -2.54 -14.74
N VAL A 230 5.53 -1.57 -15.61
CA VAL A 230 5.60 -1.83 -17.05
C VAL A 230 6.66 -2.88 -17.37
N VAL A 231 7.87 -2.77 -16.82
CA VAL A 231 8.95 -3.71 -17.13
C VAL A 231 8.67 -5.11 -16.57
N ASN A 232 8.22 -5.20 -15.31
CA ASN A 232 7.96 -6.50 -14.67
C ASN A 232 6.82 -7.27 -15.32
N ASN A 233 5.78 -6.56 -15.79
CA ASN A 233 4.55 -7.18 -16.31
C ASN A 233 4.53 -7.29 -17.84
N LEU A 234 5.69 -7.10 -18.51
CA LEU A 234 5.80 -7.34 -19.94
C LEU A 234 5.44 -8.78 -20.28
N SER A 235 4.30 -8.95 -20.94
CA SER A 235 3.78 -10.27 -21.31
C SER A 235 3.07 -10.23 -22.65
N ILE A 236 2.99 -11.38 -23.31
CA ILE A 236 2.30 -11.55 -24.59
C ILE A 236 1.04 -12.37 -24.33
N PRO A 237 -0.16 -11.83 -24.57
CA PRO A 237 -1.40 -12.59 -24.43
C PRO A 237 -1.42 -13.82 -25.32
N VAL A 238 -1.80 -14.97 -24.78
CA VAL A 238 -2.04 -16.18 -25.58
C VAL A 238 -3.24 -15.97 -26.51
N SER A 239 -4.22 -15.18 -26.04
CA SER A 239 -5.38 -14.73 -26.82
C SER A 239 -5.87 -13.41 -26.28
N ILE A 240 -6.30 -12.51 -27.15
CA ILE A 240 -6.96 -11.25 -26.76
C ILE A 240 -8.33 -11.47 -26.10
N PHE A 241 -8.88 -12.69 -26.17
CA PHE A 241 -10.14 -13.10 -25.56
C PHE A 241 -9.94 -14.08 -24.39
N GLY A 242 -8.75 -14.13 -23.80
CA GLY A 242 -8.43 -14.99 -22.68
C GLY A 242 -7.55 -14.29 -21.64
N SER A 243 -7.57 -14.79 -20.42
CA SER A 243 -6.83 -14.21 -19.31
C SER A 243 -5.31 -14.49 -19.38
N LYS A 244 -4.92 -15.61 -19.99
CA LYS A 244 -3.53 -16.09 -19.94
C LYS A 244 -2.58 -15.36 -20.87
N SER A 245 -1.37 -15.11 -20.36
CA SER A 245 -0.24 -14.55 -21.10
C SER A 245 1.06 -15.28 -20.82
N VAL A 246 2.06 -15.05 -21.67
CA VAL A 246 3.42 -15.57 -21.53
C VAL A 246 4.36 -14.42 -21.20
N GLN A 247 5.19 -14.59 -20.18
CA GLN A 247 6.15 -13.58 -19.77
C GLN A 247 7.26 -13.43 -20.82
N VAL A 248 7.72 -12.18 -21.01
CA VAL A 248 8.80 -11.86 -21.98
C VAL A 248 10.15 -12.34 -21.46
N PHE A 249 10.38 -12.25 -20.17
CA PHE A 249 11.61 -12.72 -19.53
C PHE A 249 11.47 -14.17 -19.05
N ALA A 250 12.57 -14.89 -18.96
CA ALA A 250 12.59 -16.28 -18.54
C ALA A 250 13.81 -16.59 -17.64
N GLY A 251 13.68 -17.62 -16.81
CA GLY A 251 14.76 -18.11 -15.95
C GLY A 251 15.25 -17.05 -14.96
N VAL A 252 16.57 -16.96 -14.80
CA VAL A 252 17.19 -16.03 -13.85
C VAL A 252 16.96 -14.55 -14.23
N GLN A 253 16.76 -14.24 -15.50
CA GLN A 253 16.42 -12.89 -15.95
C GLN A 253 15.01 -12.49 -15.50
N ASP A 254 14.06 -13.43 -15.54
CA ASP A 254 12.72 -13.21 -15.01
C ASP A 254 12.75 -13.02 -13.49
N ALA A 255 13.50 -13.85 -12.78
CA ALA A 255 13.69 -13.70 -11.33
C ALA A 255 14.33 -12.35 -10.97
N MET A 256 15.31 -11.90 -11.76
CA MET A 256 15.96 -10.60 -11.56
C MET A 256 15.00 -9.44 -11.82
N THR A 257 14.20 -9.49 -12.89
CA THR A 257 13.16 -8.50 -13.20
C THR A 257 12.09 -8.46 -12.12
N GLN A 258 11.65 -9.65 -11.68
CA GLN A 258 10.69 -9.79 -10.57
C GLN A 258 11.20 -9.13 -9.30
N TRP A 259 12.45 -9.32 -8.91
CA TRP A 259 12.95 -8.77 -7.66
C TRP A 259 13.50 -7.35 -7.76
N TRP A 260 13.84 -6.90 -8.98
CA TRP A 260 13.97 -5.47 -9.23
C TRP A 260 12.62 -4.76 -8.98
N TYR A 261 11.51 -5.33 -9.46
CA TYR A 261 10.17 -4.86 -9.16
C TYR A 261 9.81 -5.07 -7.67
N GLY A 262 9.88 -6.28 -7.14
CA GLY A 262 9.38 -6.62 -5.81
C GLY A 262 10.07 -5.84 -4.70
N HIS A 263 11.41 -5.73 -4.74
CA HIS A 263 12.15 -4.94 -3.76
C HIS A 263 11.87 -3.43 -3.90
N ASN A 264 11.83 -2.93 -5.13
CA ASN A 264 11.57 -1.51 -5.36
C ASN A 264 10.09 -1.14 -5.18
N ALA A 265 9.14 -2.08 -5.27
CA ALA A 265 7.76 -1.88 -4.85
C ALA A 265 7.70 -1.57 -3.34
N VAL A 266 8.41 -2.31 -2.50
CA VAL A 266 8.49 -1.95 -1.07
C VAL A 266 9.29 -0.67 -0.85
N GLY A 267 10.32 -0.39 -1.65
CA GLY A 267 11.13 0.83 -1.58
C GLY A 267 10.40 2.09 -2.00
N PHE A 268 9.66 2.05 -3.08
CA PHE A 268 9.01 3.26 -3.62
C PHE A 268 7.52 3.33 -3.31
N PHE A 269 6.79 2.23 -3.32
CA PHE A 269 5.38 2.24 -2.92
C PHE A 269 5.25 2.29 -1.39
N LEU A 270 5.77 1.30 -0.67
CA LEU A 270 5.60 1.19 0.78
C LEU A 270 6.57 2.07 1.59
N THR A 271 7.65 2.58 1.01
CA THR A 271 8.58 3.46 1.73
C THR A 271 8.47 4.89 1.22
N ALA A 272 8.89 5.21 -0.01
CA ALA A 272 8.92 6.60 -0.48
C ALA A 272 7.52 7.27 -0.45
N GLY A 273 6.47 6.61 -0.92
CA GLY A 273 5.11 7.14 -0.86
C GLY A 273 4.67 7.49 0.57
N PHE A 274 4.93 6.61 1.52
CA PHE A 274 4.59 6.83 2.93
C PHE A 274 5.50 7.83 3.64
N LEU A 275 6.73 8.00 3.18
CA LEU A 275 7.59 9.11 3.63
C LEU A 275 7.01 10.47 3.21
N GLY A 276 6.35 10.54 2.05
CA GLY A 276 5.56 11.71 1.69
C GLY A 276 4.48 12.04 2.72
N MET A 277 3.79 11.01 3.25
CA MET A 277 2.84 11.18 4.36
C MET A 277 3.54 11.63 5.64
N MET A 278 4.64 10.99 6.02
CA MET A 278 5.42 11.33 7.22
C MET A 278 5.84 12.80 7.22
N TYR A 279 6.46 13.27 6.16
CA TYR A 279 6.94 14.65 6.05
C TYR A 279 5.83 15.70 6.01
N TYR A 280 4.59 15.32 5.77
CA TYR A 280 3.47 16.25 5.84
C TYR A 280 2.67 16.14 7.14
N PHE A 281 2.21 14.93 7.49
CA PHE A 281 1.23 14.77 8.58
C PHE A 281 1.86 14.88 9.97
N ILE A 282 3.09 14.41 10.17
CA ILE A 282 3.76 14.54 11.48
C ILE A 282 4.01 16.01 11.84
N PRO A 283 4.64 16.83 10.99
CA PRO A 283 4.79 18.25 11.28
C PRO A 283 3.46 18.98 11.51
N LYS A 284 2.43 18.64 10.75
CA LYS A 284 1.10 19.26 10.89
C LYS A 284 0.40 18.86 12.19
N GLN A 285 0.46 17.59 12.60
CA GLN A 285 -0.14 17.12 13.84
C GLN A 285 0.67 17.58 15.08
N ALA A 286 1.99 17.60 14.94
CA ALA A 286 2.87 18.11 16.00
C ALA A 286 2.84 19.64 16.13
N GLU A 287 2.33 20.36 15.11
CA GLU A 287 2.36 21.82 15.00
C GLU A 287 3.79 22.36 15.07
N ARG A 288 4.70 21.66 14.37
CA ARG A 288 6.12 22.00 14.33
C ARG A 288 6.69 21.84 12.92
N PRO A 289 7.71 22.62 12.54
CA PRO A 289 8.43 22.37 11.31
C PRO A 289 9.17 21.03 11.38
N VAL A 290 9.52 20.47 10.22
CA VAL A 290 10.44 19.34 10.11
C VAL A 290 11.76 19.70 10.83
N PHE A 291 12.27 18.80 11.65
CA PHE A 291 13.47 19.04 12.47
C PHE A 291 14.66 19.55 11.66
N SER A 292 14.97 18.89 10.54
CA SER A 292 16.04 19.31 9.65
C SER A 292 15.65 19.16 8.18
N TYR A 293 15.44 20.26 7.49
CA TYR A 293 15.16 20.25 6.06
C TYR A 293 16.37 19.77 5.24
N LYS A 294 17.60 20.10 5.68
CA LYS A 294 18.84 19.60 5.05
C LYS A 294 18.92 18.07 5.14
N LEU A 295 18.59 17.51 6.31
CA LEU A 295 18.55 16.06 6.49
C LEU A 295 17.48 15.41 5.60
N SER A 296 16.33 16.06 5.39
CA SER A 296 15.30 15.55 4.48
C SER A 296 15.78 15.49 3.03
N ILE A 297 16.60 16.44 2.60
CA ILE A 297 17.21 16.43 1.25
C ILE A 297 18.20 15.25 1.10
N ILE A 298 19.08 15.08 2.10
CA ILE A 298 20.04 13.96 2.12
C ILE A 298 19.30 12.62 2.14
N HIS A 299 18.30 12.50 3.00
CA HIS A 299 17.44 11.32 3.10
C HIS A 299 16.83 10.98 1.74
N PHE A 300 16.21 11.95 1.08
CA PHE A 300 15.57 11.73 -0.22
C PHE A 300 16.55 11.21 -1.27
N TRP A 301 17.60 11.98 -1.57
CA TRP A 301 18.51 11.61 -2.66
C TRP A 301 19.29 10.33 -2.39
N ALA A 302 19.78 10.13 -1.18
CA ALA A 302 20.50 8.91 -0.83
C ALA A 302 19.58 7.70 -0.86
N LEU A 303 18.35 7.80 -0.32
CA LEU A 303 17.40 6.71 -0.33
C LEU A 303 17.02 6.28 -1.75
N ILE A 304 16.60 7.24 -2.60
CA ILE A 304 16.15 6.97 -3.96
C ILE A 304 17.26 6.33 -4.79
N PHE A 305 18.49 6.86 -4.70
CA PHE A 305 19.61 6.30 -5.46
C PHE A 305 19.99 4.89 -5.02
N LEU A 306 20.06 4.63 -3.71
CA LEU A 306 20.52 3.36 -3.18
C LEU A 306 19.47 2.26 -3.33
N TYR A 307 18.19 2.59 -3.17
CA TYR A 307 17.13 1.59 -3.16
C TYR A 307 17.04 0.80 -4.47
N ILE A 308 17.22 1.49 -5.60
CA ILE A 308 16.98 0.89 -6.92
C ILE A 308 17.93 -0.28 -7.23
N TRP A 309 19.08 -0.38 -6.55
CA TRP A 309 20.09 -1.40 -6.75
C TRP A 309 20.04 -2.57 -5.76
N ALA A 310 19.23 -2.48 -4.73
CA ALA A 310 19.23 -3.43 -3.63
C ALA A 310 18.52 -4.77 -3.95
N GLY A 311 17.62 -4.79 -4.95
CA GLY A 311 16.77 -5.94 -5.30
C GLY A 311 17.46 -7.31 -5.43
N PRO A 312 18.68 -7.42 -6.00
CA PRO A 312 19.34 -8.71 -6.16
C PRO A 312 19.63 -9.48 -4.87
N HIS A 313 19.58 -8.84 -3.71
CA HIS A 313 19.74 -9.54 -2.43
C HIS A 313 18.63 -10.59 -2.16
N HIS A 314 17.48 -10.50 -2.83
CA HIS A 314 16.45 -11.53 -2.77
C HIS A 314 16.82 -12.82 -3.48
N LEU A 315 17.90 -12.83 -4.26
CA LEU A 315 18.33 -13.93 -5.11
C LEU A 315 19.68 -14.54 -4.65
N HIS A 316 20.02 -14.42 -3.37
CA HIS A 316 21.13 -15.16 -2.78
C HIS A 316 20.87 -16.68 -2.93
N TYR A 317 21.94 -17.42 -3.15
CA TYR A 317 21.90 -18.90 -3.28
C TYR A 317 21.02 -19.39 -4.45
N THR A 318 20.85 -18.58 -5.48
CA THR A 318 20.17 -18.93 -6.72
C THR A 318 21.16 -18.98 -7.90
N ALA A 319 20.66 -19.19 -9.13
CA ALA A 319 21.46 -19.15 -10.34
C ALA A 319 21.89 -17.72 -10.76
N LEU A 320 21.54 -16.68 -10.02
CA LEU A 320 22.02 -15.32 -10.26
C LEU A 320 23.55 -15.28 -10.04
N PRO A 321 24.33 -14.62 -10.91
CA PRO A 321 25.77 -14.44 -10.67
C PRO A 321 26.05 -13.81 -9.30
N ASP A 322 27.03 -14.37 -8.58
CA ASP A 322 27.30 -13.99 -7.19
C ASP A 322 27.63 -12.51 -7.00
N TRP A 323 28.34 -11.92 -7.95
CA TRP A 323 28.64 -10.47 -7.91
C TRP A 323 27.38 -9.60 -7.91
N ALA A 324 26.33 -10.00 -8.62
CA ALA A 324 25.08 -9.23 -8.70
C ALA A 324 24.30 -9.29 -7.38
N SER A 325 24.21 -10.48 -6.76
CA SER A 325 23.59 -10.62 -5.44
C SER A 325 24.40 -9.92 -4.33
N THR A 326 25.74 -9.96 -4.42
CA THR A 326 26.64 -9.23 -3.52
C THR A 326 26.46 -7.71 -3.65
N LEU A 327 26.32 -7.21 -4.88
CA LEU A 327 26.03 -5.79 -5.11
C LEU A 327 24.71 -5.39 -4.45
N GLY A 328 23.65 -6.20 -4.59
CA GLY A 328 22.38 -5.99 -3.91
C GLY A 328 22.52 -5.94 -2.39
N MET A 329 23.33 -6.82 -1.81
CA MET A 329 23.64 -6.80 -0.38
C MET A 329 24.34 -5.51 0.04
N VAL A 330 25.38 -5.07 -0.68
CA VAL A 330 26.12 -3.85 -0.36
C VAL A 330 25.21 -2.63 -0.38
N PHE A 331 24.41 -2.46 -1.42
CA PHE A 331 23.45 -1.36 -1.50
C PHE A 331 22.40 -1.42 -0.39
N SER A 332 21.94 -2.62 -0.02
CA SER A 332 21.00 -2.81 1.09
C SER A 332 21.60 -2.36 2.43
N VAL A 333 22.84 -2.74 2.71
CA VAL A 333 23.52 -2.32 3.96
C VAL A 333 23.73 -0.80 3.99
N VAL A 334 24.12 -0.19 2.87
CA VAL A 334 24.31 1.26 2.80
C VAL A 334 22.99 2.03 2.94
N LEU A 335 21.84 1.45 2.55
CA LEU A 335 20.50 2.02 2.76
C LEU A 335 20.17 2.30 4.23
N TRP A 336 20.86 1.67 5.15
CA TRP A 336 20.67 1.90 6.59
C TRP A 336 20.86 3.37 6.95
N MET A 337 21.88 3.99 6.40
CA MET A 337 22.22 5.39 6.69
C MET A 337 21.08 6.37 6.32
N PRO A 338 20.56 6.42 5.07
CA PRO A 338 19.48 7.35 4.77
C PRO A 338 18.17 6.99 5.50
N SER A 339 17.84 5.72 5.65
CA SER A 339 16.60 5.30 6.31
C SER A 339 16.56 5.75 7.77
N TRP A 340 17.65 5.56 8.49
CA TRP A 340 17.74 6.03 9.88
C TRP A 340 17.87 7.54 9.98
N GLY A 341 18.49 8.19 9.01
CA GLY A 341 18.45 9.65 8.90
C GLY A 341 17.00 10.16 8.79
N GLY A 342 16.15 9.50 8.00
CA GLY A 342 14.73 9.80 7.91
C GLY A 342 13.96 9.52 9.20
N MET A 343 14.23 8.39 9.85
CA MET A 343 13.65 8.04 11.16
C MET A 343 13.99 9.12 12.21
N ILE A 344 15.26 9.47 12.34
CA ILE A 344 15.72 10.50 13.29
C ILE A 344 15.05 11.84 12.99
N ASN A 345 14.96 12.24 11.72
CA ASN A 345 14.32 13.48 11.32
C ASN A 345 12.83 13.51 11.70
N GLY A 346 12.14 12.40 11.46
CA GLY A 346 10.73 12.24 11.83
C GLY A 346 10.49 12.30 13.34
N LEU A 347 11.27 11.57 14.12
CA LEU A 347 11.17 11.55 15.59
C LEU A 347 11.54 12.90 16.19
N MET A 348 12.64 13.50 15.76
CA MET A 348 13.12 14.79 16.29
C MET A 348 12.23 15.98 15.91
N THR A 349 11.31 15.80 14.96
CA THR A 349 10.25 16.79 14.71
C THR A 349 9.40 17.06 15.96
N LEU A 350 9.36 16.13 16.93
CA LEU A 350 8.74 16.33 18.23
C LEU A 350 9.66 17.00 19.27
N SER A 351 10.90 17.36 18.92
CA SER A 351 11.81 18.02 19.86
C SER A 351 11.16 19.28 20.45
N GLY A 352 11.07 19.34 21.77
CA GLY A 352 10.35 20.39 22.51
C GLY A 352 8.81 20.25 22.53
N ALA A 353 8.26 19.12 22.08
CA ALA A 353 6.81 18.81 22.14
C ALA A 353 6.55 17.32 22.49
N TRP A 354 7.45 16.69 23.23
CA TRP A 354 7.33 15.28 23.62
C TRP A 354 6.15 14.99 24.55
N ASP A 355 5.65 16.01 25.27
CA ASP A 355 4.44 15.96 26.07
C ASP A 355 3.20 15.58 25.24
N LYS A 356 3.15 15.93 23.95
CA LYS A 356 2.07 15.54 23.03
C LYS A 356 1.89 14.02 22.92
N LEU A 357 2.93 13.24 23.16
CA LEU A 357 2.80 11.76 23.20
C LEU A 357 1.90 11.28 24.35
N ARG A 358 1.73 12.06 25.41
CA ARG A 358 0.83 11.71 26.52
C ARG A 358 -0.59 12.14 26.25
N THR A 359 -0.80 13.24 25.56
CA THR A 359 -2.10 13.91 25.41
C THR A 359 -2.77 13.63 24.07
N ASP A 360 -2.00 13.40 23.00
CA ASP A 360 -2.50 13.21 21.63
C ASP A 360 -2.29 11.77 21.12
N PRO A 361 -3.33 10.92 21.07
CA PRO A 361 -3.19 9.57 20.58
C PRO A 361 -2.94 9.49 19.05
N ILE A 362 -3.23 10.54 18.28
CA ILE A 362 -2.93 10.58 16.84
C ILE A 362 -1.43 10.73 16.63
N ILE A 363 -0.79 11.64 17.38
CA ILE A 363 0.67 11.79 17.31
C ILE A 363 1.37 10.52 17.79
N ARG A 364 0.83 9.81 18.78
CA ARG A 364 1.36 8.49 19.19
C ARG A 364 1.38 7.50 18.04
N MET A 365 0.29 7.38 17.26
CA MET A 365 0.25 6.51 16.08
C MET A 365 1.31 6.89 15.05
N MET A 366 1.47 8.17 14.77
CA MET A 366 2.45 8.66 13.81
C MET A 366 3.90 8.41 14.27
N VAL A 367 4.18 8.60 15.56
CA VAL A 367 5.52 8.41 16.12
C VAL A 367 5.90 6.93 16.20
N ILE A 368 4.99 6.07 16.66
CA ILE A 368 5.26 4.63 16.67
C ILE A 368 5.49 4.09 15.26
N SER A 369 4.79 4.63 14.26
CA SER A 369 5.03 4.24 12.87
C SER A 369 6.45 4.56 12.41
N VAL A 370 7.02 5.70 12.80
CA VAL A 370 8.40 6.06 12.49
C VAL A 370 9.39 5.14 13.23
N GLY A 371 9.08 4.71 14.44
CA GLY A 371 9.83 3.68 15.15
C GLY A 371 9.86 2.35 14.39
N PHE A 372 8.72 1.89 13.91
CA PHE A 372 8.62 0.69 13.08
C PHE A 372 9.30 0.86 11.71
N TYR A 373 9.28 2.06 11.12
CA TYR A 373 10.07 2.37 9.94
C TYR A 373 11.56 2.13 10.19
N GLY A 374 12.10 2.68 11.28
CA GLY A 374 13.49 2.48 11.63
C GLY A 374 13.84 1.02 11.92
N MET A 375 12.95 0.29 12.59
CA MET A 375 13.13 -1.14 12.88
C MET A 375 13.14 -1.97 11.60
N SER A 376 12.15 -1.80 10.73
CA SER A 376 12.05 -2.56 9.47
C SER A 376 13.24 -2.27 8.54
N THR A 377 13.68 -1.01 8.48
CA THR A 377 14.84 -0.61 7.66
C THR A 377 16.19 -0.91 8.32
N PHE A 378 16.21 -1.37 9.57
CA PHE A 378 17.34 -2.06 10.18
C PHE A 378 17.33 -3.55 9.79
N GLU A 379 16.21 -4.20 9.99
CA GLU A 379 16.04 -5.64 9.80
C GLU A 379 16.25 -6.07 8.35
N GLY A 380 15.70 -5.33 7.37
CA GLY A 380 15.84 -5.63 5.94
C GLY A 380 17.31 -5.68 5.48
N PRO A 381 18.11 -4.62 5.70
CA PRO A 381 19.54 -4.64 5.45
C PRO A 381 20.29 -5.75 6.17
N MET A 382 19.97 -6.04 7.42
CA MET A 382 20.57 -7.14 8.18
C MET A 382 20.28 -8.49 7.52
N MET A 383 19.02 -8.74 7.13
CA MET A 383 18.61 -9.97 6.42
C MET A 383 19.19 -10.07 5.01
N SER A 384 19.64 -8.97 4.41
CA SER A 384 20.33 -8.97 3.12
C SER A 384 21.76 -9.51 3.20
N ILE A 385 22.37 -9.53 4.38
CA ILE A 385 23.72 -10.08 4.59
C ILE A 385 23.67 -11.59 4.38
N LYS A 386 24.52 -12.13 3.48
CA LYS A 386 24.46 -13.53 3.07
C LYS A 386 24.41 -14.50 4.26
N ALA A 387 25.25 -14.31 5.28
CA ALA A 387 25.26 -15.18 6.47
C ALA A 387 23.93 -15.18 7.22
N VAL A 388 23.27 -14.02 7.35
CA VAL A 388 21.94 -13.90 7.98
C VAL A 388 20.87 -14.42 7.04
N ASN A 389 20.96 -14.10 5.75
CA ASN A 389 20.02 -14.54 4.73
C ASN A 389 19.95 -16.07 4.63
N SER A 390 21.08 -16.77 4.78
CA SER A 390 21.12 -18.23 4.78
C SER A 390 20.29 -18.88 5.90
N LEU A 391 20.00 -18.14 6.97
CA LEU A 391 19.12 -18.58 8.06
C LEU A 391 17.67 -18.12 7.85
N SER A 392 17.48 -16.87 7.37
CA SER A 392 16.17 -16.22 7.32
C SER A 392 15.38 -16.49 6.03
N HIS A 393 16.05 -16.80 4.93
CA HIS A 393 15.42 -16.92 3.60
C HIS A 393 14.40 -18.06 3.59
N TYR A 394 13.21 -17.80 3.07
CA TYR A 394 12.04 -18.68 3.05
C TYR A 394 11.42 -19.04 4.41
N THR A 395 11.92 -18.49 5.50
CA THR A 395 11.36 -18.72 6.85
C THR A 395 10.31 -17.69 7.23
N ASP A 396 9.58 -17.97 8.31
CA ASP A 396 8.61 -17.02 8.89
C ASP A 396 9.26 -15.73 9.41
N TRP A 397 10.58 -15.64 9.51
CA TRP A 397 11.27 -14.39 9.82
C TRP A 397 10.99 -13.31 8.77
N THR A 398 10.97 -13.68 7.47
CA THR A 398 10.58 -12.78 6.39
C THR A 398 9.15 -12.26 6.57
N ILE A 399 8.24 -13.10 7.07
CA ILE A 399 6.85 -12.71 7.37
C ILE A 399 6.79 -11.75 8.55
N GLY A 400 7.59 -11.96 9.60
CA GLY A 400 7.75 -11.01 10.72
C GLY A 400 8.24 -9.64 10.24
N HIS A 401 9.27 -9.64 9.41
CA HIS A 401 9.83 -8.43 8.82
C HIS A 401 8.80 -7.63 8.02
N VAL A 402 8.11 -8.26 7.07
CA VAL A 402 7.16 -7.55 6.22
C VAL A 402 5.96 -7.02 7.01
N HIS A 403 5.51 -7.73 8.06
CA HIS A 403 4.38 -7.26 8.87
C HIS A 403 4.77 -6.17 9.87
N SER A 404 6.00 -6.18 10.40
CA SER A 404 6.50 -5.05 11.20
C SER A 404 6.52 -3.76 10.36
N GLY A 405 6.90 -3.84 9.10
CA GLY A 405 6.82 -2.74 8.14
C GLY A 405 5.39 -2.39 7.74
N ALA A 406 4.63 -3.36 7.23
CA ALA A 406 3.31 -3.11 6.66
C ALA A 406 2.28 -2.68 7.73
N LEU A 407 2.23 -3.34 8.88
CA LEU A 407 1.31 -2.98 9.96
C LEU A 407 1.85 -1.83 10.80
N GLY A 408 3.13 -1.91 11.18
CA GLY A 408 3.75 -0.94 12.06
C GLY A 408 4.05 0.39 11.37
N TRP A 409 4.77 0.40 10.26
CA TRP A 409 5.08 1.62 9.53
C TRP A 409 3.89 2.10 8.69
N ASN A 410 3.49 1.35 7.67
CA ASN A 410 2.49 1.81 6.71
C ASN A 410 1.09 1.91 7.34
N GLY A 411 0.69 0.93 8.15
CA GLY A 411 -0.62 0.91 8.79
C GLY A 411 -0.80 2.05 9.77
N MET A 412 0.15 2.22 10.72
CA MET A 412 -0.01 3.23 11.78
C MET A 412 0.07 4.66 11.26
N ILE A 413 0.92 4.97 10.25
CA ILE A 413 0.93 6.31 9.64
C ILE A 413 -0.36 6.59 8.86
N THR A 414 -0.92 5.56 8.20
CA THR A 414 -2.21 5.68 7.51
C THR A 414 -3.35 5.95 8.49
N PHE A 415 -3.38 5.26 9.61
CA PHE A 415 -4.39 5.53 10.66
C PHE A 415 -4.27 6.95 11.21
N GLY A 416 -3.03 7.41 11.45
CA GLY A 416 -2.77 8.80 11.83
C GLY A 416 -3.30 9.79 10.80
N MET A 417 -3.03 9.55 9.51
CA MET A 417 -3.55 10.35 8.40
C MET A 417 -5.09 10.36 8.35
N LEU A 418 -5.74 9.19 8.50
CA LEU A 418 -7.20 9.09 8.49
C LEU A 418 -7.81 9.91 9.63
N TYR A 419 -7.31 9.78 10.86
CA TYR A 419 -7.78 10.56 12.01
C TYR A 419 -7.53 12.06 11.85
N PHE A 420 -6.45 12.45 11.19
CA PHE A 420 -6.16 13.85 10.88
C PHE A 420 -7.12 14.41 9.83
N LEU A 421 -7.43 13.65 8.76
CA LEU A 421 -8.18 14.15 7.62
C LEU A 421 -9.69 14.15 7.82
N PHE A 422 -10.27 13.14 8.51
CA PHE A 422 -11.71 13.01 8.61
C PHE A 422 -12.39 14.26 9.19
N PRO A 423 -11.98 14.80 10.34
CA PRO A 423 -12.62 16.01 10.84
C PRO A 423 -12.52 17.18 9.86
N LYS A 424 -11.36 17.37 9.26
CA LYS A 424 -11.11 18.50 8.33
C LYS A 424 -11.95 18.41 7.06
N LEU A 425 -12.07 17.21 6.47
CA LEU A 425 -12.79 16.99 5.22
C LEU A 425 -14.33 17.11 5.38
N TRP A 426 -14.86 16.85 6.57
CA TRP A 426 -16.29 17.02 6.88
C TRP A 426 -16.60 18.25 7.72
N ASN A 427 -15.64 19.16 7.84
CA ASN A 427 -15.80 20.41 8.61
C ASN A 427 -16.29 20.16 10.04
N LYS A 428 -15.64 19.22 10.74
CA LYS A 428 -15.94 18.88 12.13
C LYS A 428 -14.93 19.51 13.07
N ALA A 429 -15.36 19.88 14.26
CA ALA A 429 -14.50 20.46 15.29
C ALA A 429 -13.40 19.47 15.77
N GLY A 430 -13.66 18.16 15.66
CA GLY A 430 -12.73 17.12 16.04
C GLY A 430 -13.30 15.73 15.77
N LEU A 431 -12.61 14.71 16.26
CA LEU A 431 -13.09 13.33 16.21
C LEU A 431 -14.20 13.10 17.23
N TYR A 432 -15.06 12.12 16.96
CA TYR A 432 -16.11 11.71 17.89
C TYR A 432 -15.55 11.32 19.27
N SER A 433 -14.45 10.55 19.30
CA SER A 433 -13.84 10.10 20.55
C SER A 433 -12.33 9.87 20.46
N LEU A 434 -11.56 10.67 21.18
CA LEU A 434 -10.11 10.43 21.34
C LEU A 434 -9.81 9.19 22.19
N LYS A 435 -10.74 8.78 23.07
CA LYS A 435 -10.61 7.54 23.84
C LYS A 435 -10.62 6.32 22.92
N LEU A 436 -11.47 6.30 21.89
CA LEU A 436 -11.48 5.23 20.89
C LEU A 436 -10.21 5.22 20.04
N VAL A 437 -9.62 6.38 19.73
CA VAL A 437 -8.30 6.45 19.08
C VAL A 437 -7.22 5.81 19.96
N SER A 438 -7.26 6.08 21.28
CA SER A 438 -6.31 5.49 22.22
C SER A 438 -6.49 3.98 22.34
N TRP A 439 -7.71 3.45 22.37
CA TRP A 439 -7.96 2.01 22.32
C TRP A 439 -7.43 1.38 21.03
N HIS A 440 -7.71 1.99 19.89
CA HIS A 440 -7.17 1.51 18.61
C HIS A 440 -5.64 1.47 18.65
N PHE A 441 -4.99 2.54 19.12
CA PHE A 441 -3.53 2.61 19.24
C PHE A 441 -2.95 1.42 20.01
N TRP A 442 -3.49 1.11 21.20
CA TRP A 442 -2.96 0.03 22.02
C TRP A 442 -3.24 -1.35 21.45
N LEU A 443 -4.46 -1.59 20.96
CA LEU A 443 -4.81 -2.87 20.33
C LEU A 443 -3.94 -3.14 19.10
N ALA A 444 -3.77 -2.14 18.24
CA ALA A 444 -2.93 -2.28 17.05
C ALA A 444 -1.46 -2.51 17.43
N THR A 445 -0.91 -1.71 18.35
CA THR A 445 0.51 -1.82 18.76
C THR A 445 0.80 -3.18 19.40
N ILE A 446 -0.03 -3.63 20.35
CA ILE A 446 0.13 -4.95 20.99
C ILE A 446 -0.03 -6.05 19.93
N GLY A 447 -1.02 -5.91 19.03
CA GLY A 447 -1.24 -6.85 17.93
C GLY A 447 -0.01 -7.01 17.04
N ILE A 448 0.63 -5.89 16.65
CA ILE A 448 1.86 -5.91 15.83
C ILE A 448 3.01 -6.61 16.59
N VAL A 449 3.22 -6.26 17.86
CA VAL A 449 4.30 -6.83 18.65
C VAL A 449 4.13 -8.35 18.79
N LEU A 450 2.95 -8.83 19.12
CA LEU A 450 2.67 -10.27 19.21
C LEU A 450 2.86 -10.96 17.87
N TYR A 451 2.36 -10.35 16.79
CA TYR A 451 2.49 -10.91 15.46
C TYR A 451 3.96 -11.02 15.03
N ALA A 452 4.70 -9.91 15.06
CA ALA A 452 6.09 -9.88 14.60
C ALA A 452 6.99 -10.77 15.47
N ALA A 453 6.88 -10.69 16.80
CA ALA A 453 7.68 -11.50 17.71
C ALA A 453 7.46 -13.01 17.52
N SER A 454 6.20 -13.45 17.34
CA SER A 454 5.93 -14.87 17.07
C SER A 454 6.57 -15.33 15.75
N MET A 455 6.57 -14.48 14.73
CA MET A 455 7.17 -14.82 13.42
C MET A 455 8.72 -14.77 13.45
N TRP A 456 9.32 -13.91 14.25
CA TRP A 456 10.77 -13.94 14.47
C TRP A 456 11.21 -15.21 15.19
N VAL A 457 10.49 -15.61 16.25
CA VAL A 457 10.77 -16.84 16.97
C VAL A 457 10.64 -18.06 16.06
N THR A 458 9.52 -18.18 15.32
CA THR A 458 9.34 -19.29 14.38
C THR A 458 10.34 -19.27 13.25
N GLY A 459 10.65 -18.11 12.67
CA GLY A 459 11.57 -18.04 11.55
C GLY A 459 13.01 -18.41 11.90
N ILE A 460 13.48 -17.98 13.07
CA ILE A 460 14.82 -18.39 13.58
C ILE A 460 14.83 -19.89 13.86
N MET A 461 13.83 -20.40 14.57
CA MET A 461 13.69 -21.83 14.87
C MET A 461 13.64 -22.67 13.59
N GLU A 462 12.82 -22.28 12.64
CA GLU A 462 12.66 -22.93 11.34
C GLU A 462 13.98 -23.00 10.57
N GLY A 463 14.69 -21.89 10.46
CA GLY A 463 16.00 -21.84 9.80
C GLY A 463 17.07 -22.69 10.49
N LEU A 464 17.04 -22.82 11.82
CA LEU A 464 17.93 -23.70 12.57
C LEU A 464 17.59 -25.16 12.33
N MET A 465 16.30 -25.55 12.40
CA MET A 465 15.84 -26.92 12.16
C MET A 465 16.17 -27.39 10.72
N TRP A 466 16.08 -26.50 9.72
CA TRP A 466 16.43 -26.85 8.33
C TRP A 466 17.92 -27.00 8.07
N ARG A 467 18.76 -26.64 8.99
CA ARG A 467 20.23 -26.71 8.89
C ARG A 467 20.84 -27.80 9.77
N GLU A 468 20.04 -28.40 10.63
CA GLU A 468 20.50 -29.46 11.52
C GLU A 468 20.66 -30.76 10.75
N VAL A 469 21.89 -31.29 10.75
CA VAL A 469 22.23 -32.55 10.09
C VAL A 469 22.84 -33.54 11.07
N ASP A 470 22.61 -34.82 10.85
CA ASP A 470 23.22 -35.91 11.60
C ASP A 470 24.69 -36.11 11.20
N ALA A 471 25.35 -37.09 11.84
CA ALA A 471 26.75 -37.43 11.56
C ALA A 471 26.98 -37.92 10.13
N GLN A 472 25.94 -38.34 9.42
CA GLN A 472 25.97 -38.81 8.02
C GLN A 472 25.64 -37.67 7.03
N GLY A 473 25.24 -36.47 7.52
CA GLY A 473 24.89 -35.32 6.71
C GLY A 473 23.43 -35.30 6.26
N PHE A 474 22.54 -36.13 6.80
CA PHE A 474 21.09 -36.08 6.55
C PHE A 474 20.40 -35.12 7.50
N LEU A 475 19.31 -34.50 7.03
CA LEU A 475 18.49 -33.61 7.86
C LEU A 475 17.90 -34.38 9.05
N VAL A 476 18.10 -33.83 10.25
CA VAL A 476 17.52 -34.37 11.50
C VAL A 476 16.02 -34.18 11.55
N ASN A 477 15.54 -33.01 11.12
CA ASN A 477 14.12 -32.63 11.19
C ASN A 477 13.47 -32.79 9.81
N SER A 478 12.30 -33.40 9.76
CA SER A 478 11.44 -33.37 8.58
C SER A 478 10.73 -32.02 8.45
N PHE A 479 10.16 -31.74 7.29
CA PHE A 479 9.31 -30.57 7.09
C PHE A 479 8.09 -30.59 8.02
N ALA A 480 7.50 -31.77 8.25
CA ALA A 480 6.36 -31.93 9.15
C ALA A 480 6.71 -31.62 10.61
N ASP A 481 7.91 -31.98 11.08
CA ASP A 481 8.39 -31.64 12.42
C ASP A 481 8.49 -30.12 12.60
N THR A 482 9.01 -29.44 11.59
CA THR A 482 9.11 -27.99 11.58
C THR A 482 7.73 -27.32 11.62
N VAL A 483 6.76 -27.82 10.86
CA VAL A 483 5.38 -27.30 10.87
C VAL A 483 4.74 -27.51 12.24
N ALA A 484 4.91 -28.70 12.84
CA ALA A 484 4.38 -28.98 14.17
C ALA A 484 4.98 -28.06 15.25
N ALA A 485 6.28 -27.81 15.18
CA ALA A 485 6.97 -26.92 16.12
C ALA A 485 6.48 -25.46 16.07
N LYS A 486 5.99 -25.00 14.91
CA LYS A 486 5.49 -23.63 14.72
C LYS A 486 4.07 -23.41 15.28
N PHE A 487 3.29 -24.44 15.52
CA PHE A 487 1.87 -24.35 15.87
C PHE A 487 1.57 -23.40 17.05
N PRO A 488 2.28 -23.41 18.19
CA PRO A 488 1.98 -22.50 19.30
C PRO A 488 2.13 -21.03 18.92
N MET A 489 3.14 -20.71 18.11
CA MET A 489 3.40 -19.33 17.67
C MET A 489 2.39 -18.89 16.61
N TYR A 490 1.85 -19.79 15.81
CA TYR A 490 0.75 -19.48 14.89
C TYR A 490 -0.53 -19.09 15.62
N LEU A 491 -0.79 -19.63 16.81
CA LEU A 491 -1.89 -19.15 17.65
C LEU A 491 -1.62 -17.71 18.15
N VAL A 492 -0.40 -17.42 18.59
CA VAL A 492 -0.01 -16.05 19.01
C VAL A 492 -0.12 -15.07 17.84
N ARG A 493 0.34 -15.46 16.64
CA ARG A 493 0.17 -14.71 15.39
C ARG A 493 -1.29 -14.40 15.10
N GLY A 494 -2.15 -15.42 15.14
CA GLY A 494 -3.59 -15.27 14.91
C GLY A 494 -4.24 -14.31 15.92
N PHE A 495 -3.89 -14.42 17.19
CA PHE A 495 -4.38 -13.51 18.24
C PHE A 495 -3.90 -12.08 18.03
N GLY A 496 -2.63 -11.86 17.65
CA GLY A 496 -2.12 -10.55 17.26
C GLY A 496 -2.91 -9.95 16.11
N GLY A 497 -3.29 -10.76 15.10
CA GLY A 497 -4.17 -10.38 14.00
C GLY A 497 -5.55 -9.94 14.44
N ILE A 498 -6.17 -10.66 15.39
CA ILE A 498 -7.48 -10.29 15.99
C ILE A 498 -7.39 -8.91 16.67
N LEU A 499 -6.35 -8.66 17.46
CA LEU A 499 -6.18 -7.37 18.14
C LEU A 499 -6.05 -6.22 17.14
N TYR A 500 -5.25 -6.41 16.10
CA TYR A 500 -5.07 -5.38 15.06
C TYR A 500 -6.37 -5.11 14.30
N LEU A 501 -7.09 -6.16 13.89
CA LEU A 501 -8.40 -6.05 13.24
C LEU A 501 -9.44 -5.37 14.15
N SER A 502 -9.47 -5.72 15.43
CA SER A 502 -10.38 -5.10 16.41
C SER A 502 -10.11 -3.59 16.52
N GLY A 503 -8.83 -3.20 16.54
CA GLY A 503 -8.43 -1.79 16.49
C GLY A 503 -8.94 -1.08 15.23
N ALA A 504 -8.81 -1.71 14.06
CA ALA A 504 -9.29 -1.16 12.80
C ALA A 504 -10.83 -1.03 12.75
N LEU A 505 -11.56 -1.96 13.34
CA LEU A 505 -13.03 -1.87 13.47
C LEU A 505 -13.44 -0.71 14.40
N ILE A 506 -12.74 -0.50 15.51
CA ILE A 506 -12.93 0.65 16.40
C ILE A 506 -12.66 1.96 15.64
N MET A 507 -11.61 2.00 14.81
CA MET A 507 -11.33 3.15 13.95
C MET A 507 -12.49 3.40 12.99
N ALA A 508 -12.94 2.40 12.26
CA ALA A 508 -14.02 2.55 11.29
C ALA A 508 -15.30 3.08 11.96
N TYR A 509 -15.64 2.57 13.14
CA TYR A 509 -16.76 3.08 13.95
C TYR A 509 -16.54 4.55 14.36
N ASN A 510 -15.37 4.90 14.87
CA ASN A 510 -15.07 6.27 15.32
C ASN A 510 -15.12 7.27 14.16
N LEU A 511 -14.59 6.91 13.00
CA LEU A 511 -14.63 7.75 11.80
C LEU A 511 -16.08 7.94 11.29
N TRP A 512 -16.86 6.87 11.26
CA TRP A 512 -18.28 6.94 10.91
C TRP A 512 -19.08 7.84 11.87
N MET A 513 -18.85 7.70 13.19
CA MET A 513 -19.49 8.55 14.21
C MET A 513 -19.01 9.99 14.14
N THR A 514 -17.74 10.23 13.75
CA THR A 514 -17.22 11.58 13.53
C THR A 514 -18.02 12.31 12.45
N VAL A 515 -18.27 11.66 11.33
CA VAL A 515 -19.06 12.24 10.24
C VAL A 515 -20.49 12.53 10.70
N ARG A 516 -21.12 11.62 11.46
CA ARG A 516 -22.54 11.72 11.84
C ARG A 516 -22.81 12.60 13.05
N LYS A 517 -22.01 12.52 14.10
CA LYS A 517 -22.33 13.06 15.41
C LYS A 517 -21.36 14.12 15.95
N ALA A 518 -20.13 14.20 15.44
CA ALA A 518 -19.22 15.24 15.91
C ALA A 518 -19.76 16.63 15.55
N PRO A 519 -19.58 17.64 16.43
CA PRO A 519 -20.04 19.00 16.17
C PRO A 519 -19.33 19.56 14.93
N LEU A 520 -19.99 20.47 14.24
CA LEU A 520 -19.37 21.24 13.15
C LEU A 520 -18.29 22.16 13.74
N ALA A 521 -17.23 22.39 12.97
CA ALA A 521 -16.27 23.43 13.30
C ALA A 521 -16.99 24.80 13.28
N GLU A 522 -16.70 25.65 14.26
CA GLU A 522 -17.15 27.01 14.23
C GLU A 522 -16.67 27.72 12.97
N ALA A 523 -17.53 28.48 12.33
CA ALA A 523 -17.13 29.30 11.19
C ALA A 523 -16.05 30.28 11.68
N THR A 524 -14.81 30.06 11.34
CA THR A 524 -13.78 31.08 11.57
C THR A 524 -14.20 32.31 10.76
N THR A 525 -14.64 33.34 11.44
CA THR A 525 -14.79 34.68 10.84
C THR A 525 -13.43 34.98 10.18
N PRO A 526 -13.38 35.33 8.88
CA PRO A 526 -12.12 35.70 8.29
C PRO A 526 -11.48 36.78 9.17
N ALA A 527 -10.28 36.50 9.68
CA ALA A 527 -9.51 37.52 10.37
C ALA A 527 -9.47 38.74 9.43
N ALA A 528 -9.97 39.86 9.94
CA ALA A 528 -9.88 41.11 9.21
C ALA A 528 -8.41 41.26 8.75
N ALA A 529 -8.22 41.51 7.47
CA ALA A 529 -6.89 41.80 6.95
C ALA A 529 -6.27 42.89 7.84
N PRO A 530 -5.02 42.75 8.29
CA PRO A 530 -4.38 43.85 8.99
C PRO A 530 -4.47 45.09 8.07
N ALA A 531 -5.03 46.15 8.60
CA ALA A 531 -4.95 47.45 7.95
C ALA A 531 -3.49 47.77 7.73
N GLU A 532 -3.13 48.20 6.52
CA GLU A 532 -1.79 48.50 6.01
C GLU A 532 -0.89 49.22 6.99
#